data_82bcd6a8080fa54e6ec1bc53e90d985f
#
_entry.id   82bcd6a8080fa54e6ec1bc53e90d985f
#
_cell.length_a   1.000
_cell.length_b   1.000
_cell.length_c   1.000
_cell.angle_alpha   90.00
_cell.angle_beta   90.00
_cell.angle_gamma   90.00
#
_symmetry.space_group_name_H-M   'P 1'
#
loop_
_entity.id
_entity.type
_entity.pdbx_description
1 polymer ?
#
loop_
_entity_poly.entity_id
_entity_poly.type
_entity_poly.pdbx_seq_one_letter_code
_entity_poly.pdbx_strand_id
1 'polypeptide(L)'
;MQIDLLQQVDDDLQNELIDKLRTYNHSYINESSQPLAAIARDSEGQLIGGVSGRSIYRQLLIEVVWVAKEHRGSGLGSRLMALCEQEAIKRGCLAAQLDTLSFQAPAFYAKQGFEVVGSVSGIPGSPDRYFMCKRFNC
;
A
#
# COMPACT_ATOMS: atom_id res chain seq x y z
N MET A 1 -27.46 19.06 17.32
CA MET A 1 -26.19 18.58 16.75
C MET A 1 -25.12 18.63 17.84
N GLN A 2 -24.38 17.57 17.98
CA GLN A 2 -23.29 17.47 18.95
C GLN A 2 -22.00 17.17 18.21
N ILE A 3 -20.93 17.90 18.53
CA ILE A 3 -19.63 17.74 17.91
C ILE A 3 -18.60 17.53 19.01
N ASP A 4 -17.89 16.41 18.94
CA ASP A 4 -16.91 16.01 19.94
C ASP A 4 -15.54 15.79 19.30
N LEU A 5 -14.49 16.22 20.02
CA LEU A 5 -13.11 15.85 19.66
C LEU A 5 -12.72 14.61 20.45
N LEU A 6 -12.33 13.57 19.75
CA LEU A 6 -11.89 12.31 20.36
C LEU A 6 -10.40 12.13 20.18
N GLN A 7 -9.69 11.83 21.26
CA GLN A 7 -8.26 11.56 21.20
C GLN A 7 -7.95 10.06 21.17
N GLN A 8 -8.99 9.24 21.32
CA GLN A 8 -8.92 7.80 21.15
C GLN A 8 -10.06 7.37 20.24
N VAL A 9 -9.78 6.53 19.26
CA VAL A 9 -10.77 6.05 18.31
C VAL A 9 -10.68 4.52 18.30
N ASP A 10 -11.78 3.86 18.71
CA ASP A 10 -11.83 2.41 18.65
C ASP A 10 -12.14 1.91 17.24
N ASP A 11 -11.96 0.62 17.04
CA ASP A 11 -12.16 0.01 15.72
C ASP A 11 -13.61 0.09 15.26
N ASP A 12 -14.57 -0.01 16.18
CA ASP A 12 -15.99 0.06 15.84
C ASP A 12 -16.36 1.42 15.25
N LEU A 13 -15.88 2.50 15.86
CA LEU A 13 -16.13 3.84 15.35
C LEU A 13 -15.43 4.05 14.00
N GLN A 14 -14.18 3.60 13.90
CA GLN A 14 -13.44 3.71 12.65
C GLN A 14 -14.16 2.96 11.53
N ASN A 15 -14.63 1.75 11.80
CA ASN A 15 -15.37 0.95 10.84
C ASN A 15 -16.70 1.61 10.46
N GLU A 16 -17.38 2.23 11.40
CA GLU A 16 -18.61 2.95 11.11
C GLU A 16 -18.37 4.10 10.14
N LEU A 17 -17.31 4.88 10.36
CA LEU A 17 -16.94 5.97 9.45
C LEU A 17 -16.62 5.42 8.07
N ILE A 18 -15.84 4.34 7.99
CA ILE A 18 -15.47 3.71 6.73
C ILE A 18 -16.70 3.22 5.98
N ASP A 19 -17.64 2.57 6.69
CA ASP A 19 -18.86 2.04 6.07
C ASP A 19 -19.76 3.15 5.53
N LYS A 20 -19.85 4.28 6.24
CA LYS A 20 -20.59 5.44 5.75
C LYS A 20 -19.97 6.00 4.47
N LEU A 21 -18.64 6.09 4.43
CA LEU A 21 -17.93 6.55 3.24
C LEU A 21 -18.08 5.57 2.08
N ARG A 22 -18.01 4.26 2.34
CA ARG A 22 -18.23 3.24 1.32
C ARG A 22 -19.61 3.34 0.68
N THR A 23 -20.63 3.55 1.49
CA THR A 23 -22.00 3.74 1.01
C THR A 23 -22.07 4.93 0.06
N TYR A 24 -21.45 6.03 0.43
CA TYR A 24 -21.38 7.21 -0.42
C TYR A 24 -20.65 6.90 -1.72
N ASN A 25 -19.48 6.24 -1.64
CA ASN A 25 -18.68 5.93 -2.81
C ASN A 25 -19.42 5.00 -3.77
N HIS A 26 -20.17 4.02 -3.25
CA HIS A 26 -20.93 3.08 -4.07
C HIS A 26 -22.04 3.76 -4.88
N SER A 27 -22.47 4.95 -4.49
CA SER A 27 -23.45 5.71 -5.28
C SER A 27 -22.84 6.26 -6.57
N TYR A 28 -21.51 6.35 -6.65
CA TYR A 28 -20.79 6.79 -7.85
C TYR A 28 -20.16 5.62 -8.60
N ILE A 29 -19.48 4.73 -7.89
CA ILE A 29 -18.85 3.54 -8.47
C ILE A 29 -19.18 2.36 -7.54
N ASN A 30 -19.98 1.43 -8.05
CA ASN A 30 -20.37 0.25 -7.25
C ASN A 30 -19.26 -0.80 -7.29
N GLU A 31 -18.21 -0.54 -6.54
CA GLU A 31 -17.04 -1.42 -6.46
C GLU A 31 -16.54 -1.48 -5.02
N SER A 32 -16.12 -2.68 -4.59
CA SER A 32 -15.58 -2.91 -3.25
C SER A 32 -14.10 -3.26 -3.36
N SER A 33 -13.32 -2.82 -2.36
CA SER A 33 -11.91 -3.20 -2.33
C SER A 33 -11.74 -4.69 -2.03
N GLN A 34 -10.71 -5.28 -2.61
CA GLN A 34 -10.35 -6.68 -2.38
C GLN A 34 -8.93 -6.76 -1.83
N PRO A 35 -8.71 -7.42 -0.70
CA PRO A 35 -7.37 -7.52 -0.13
C PRO A 35 -6.44 -8.35 -1.01
N LEU A 36 -5.16 -8.07 -0.89
CA LEU A 36 -4.12 -8.76 -1.63
C LEU A 36 -2.84 -8.72 -0.82
N ALA A 37 -2.19 -9.87 -0.67
CA ALA A 37 -0.89 -9.93 -0.02
C ALA A 37 -0.05 -11.04 -0.63
N ALA A 38 1.26 -10.82 -0.67
CA ALA A 38 2.25 -11.84 -0.94
C ALA A 38 3.18 -11.90 0.25
N ILE A 39 3.39 -13.10 0.80
CA ILE A 39 4.23 -13.26 1.99
C ILE A 39 5.28 -14.34 1.75
N ALA A 40 6.37 -14.25 2.51
CA ALA A 40 7.41 -15.25 2.53
C ALA A 40 7.67 -15.70 3.97
N ARG A 41 7.82 -16.99 4.17
CA ARG A 41 8.16 -17.59 5.46
C ARG A 41 9.39 -18.48 5.27
N ASP A 42 10.19 -18.60 6.32
CA ASP A 42 11.33 -19.51 6.32
C ASP A 42 10.88 -20.95 6.62
N SER A 43 11.85 -21.87 6.68
CA SER A 43 11.57 -23.28 6.95
C SER A 43 10.95 -23.55 8.31
N GLU A 44 11.08 -22.60 9.25
CA GLU A 44 10.49 -22.70 10.59
C GLU A 44 9.13 -22.00 10.70
N GLY A 45 8.60 -21.49 9.58
CA GLY A 45 7.32 -20.80 9.54
C GLY A 45 7.38 -19.34 9.97
N GLN A 46 8.56 -18.79 10.19
CA GLN A 46 8.73 -17.38 10.57
C GLN A 46 8.47 -16.48 9.37
N LEU A 47 7.72 -15.39 9.59
CA LEU A 47 7.51 -14.41 8.54
C LEU A 47 8.81 -13.66 8.27
N ILE A 48 9.28 -13.68 7.03
CA ILE A 48 10.53 -13.03 6.63
C ILE A 48 10.33 -11.92 5.61
N GLY A 49 9.13 -11.76 5.09
CA GLY A 49 8.83 -10.66 4.19
C GLY A 49 7.38 -10.67 3.78
N GLY A 50 6.91 -9.52 3.30
CA GLY A 50 5.56 -9.41 2.81
C GLY A 50 5.28 -8.09 2.14
N VAL A 51 4.31 -8.14 1.24
CA VAL A 51 3.69 -6.98 0.61
C VAL A 51 2.19 -7.15 0.78
N SER A 52 1.53 -6.15 1.31
CA SER A 52 0.08 -6.22 1.47
C SER A 52 -0.59 -4.91 1.06
N GLY A 53 -1.82 -5.03 0.63
CA GLY A 53 -2.63 -3.91 0.22
C GLY A 53 -4.00 -4.38 -0.23
N ARG A 54 -4.55 -3.66 -1.18
CA ARG A 54 -5.88 -3.95 -1.72
C ARG A 54 -6.02 -3.40 -3.12
N SER A 55 -6.91 -3.98 -3.89
CA SER A 55 -7.24 -3.48 -5.23
C SER A 55 -8.62 -2.86 -5.21
N ILE A 56 -8.76 -1.69 -5.82
CA ILE A 56 -10.03 -1.01 -6.03
C ILE A 56 -9.84 0.03 -7.15
N TYR A 57 -10.90 0.31 -7.90
CA TYR A 57 -10.91 1.32 -8.96
C TYR A 57 -9.79 1.12 -9.97
N ARG A 58 -9.53 -0.15 -10.32
CA ARG A 58 -8.50 -0.56 -11.28
C ARG A 58 -7.08 -0.19 -10.83
N GLN A 59 -6.86 -0.06 -9.54
CA GLN A 59 -5.56 0.26 -8.98
C GLN A 59 -5.22 -0.68 -7.82
N LEU A 60 -3.93 -0.98 -7.69
CA LEU A 60 -3.38 -1.68 -6.54
C LEU A 60 -2.85 -0.64 -5.55
N LEU A 61 -3.43 -0.62 -4.36
CA LEU A 61 -2.99 0.26 -3.29
C LEU A 61 -2.09 -0.56 -2.36
N ILE A 62 -0.78 -0.35 -2.45
CA ILE A 62 0.18 -1.06 -1.61
C ILE A 62 0.31 -0.30 -0.29
N GLU A 63 0.02 -0.98 0.81
CA GLU A 63 -0.05 -0.35 2.12
C GLU A 63 1.15 -0.68 3.00
N VAL A 64 1.68 -1.91 2.91
CA VAL A 64 2.81 -2.36 3.74
C VAL A 64 3.77 -3.16 2.87
N VAL A 65 5.06 -2.84 2.98
CA VAL A 65 6.14 -3.62 2.39
C VAL A 65 7.22 -3.79 3.45
N TRP A 66 7.56 -5.03 3.74
CA TRP A 66 8.58 -5.31 4.74
C TRP A 66 9.36 -6.58 4.37
N VAL A 67 10.68 -6.51 4.55
CA VAL A 67 11.56 -7.67 4.40
C VAL A 67 12.48 -7.69 5.61
N ALA A 68 12.62 -8.86 6.23
CA ALA A 68 13.50 -9.03 7.37
C ALA A 68 14.94 -8.64 7.00
N LYS A 69 15.65 -8.06 7.95
CA LYS A 69 16.99 -7.51 7.72
C LYS A 69 17.94 -8.56 7.09
N GLU A 70 17.88 -9.80 7.56
CA GLU A 70 18.73 -10.88 7.10
C GLU A 70 18.46 -11.30 5.66
N HIS A 71 17.30 -10.94 5.14
CA HIS A 71 16.86 -11.32 3.79
C HIS A 71 16.86 -10.14 2.82
N ARG A 72 17.30 -8.96 3.26
CA ARG A 72 17.42 -7.79 2.38
C ARG A 72 18.58 -7.96 1.41
N GLY A 73 18.42 -7.42 0.20
CA GLY A 73 19.44 -7.54 -0.84
C GLY A 73 19.44 -8.88 -1.55
N SER A 74 18.49 -9.76 -1.26
CA SER A 74 18.40 -11.10 -1.88
C SER A 74 17.44 -11.17 -3.05
N GLY A 75 16.73 -10.07 -3.36
CA GLY A 75 15.70 -10.07 -4.39
C GLY A 75 14.33 -10.49 -3.89
N LEU A 76 14.18 -10.79 -2.60
CA LEU A 76 12.89 -11.23 -2.04
C LEU A 76 11.81 -10.17 -2.19
N GLY A 77 12.14 -8.90 -1.88
CA GLY A 77 11.18 -7.80 -2.03
C GLY A 77 10.67 -7.67 -3.45
N SER A 78 11.56 -7.76 -4.44
CA SER A 78 11.19 -7.70 -5.85
C SER A 78 10.27 -8.86 -6.26
N ARG A 79 10.54 -10.06 -5.75
CA ARG A 79 9.70 -11.24 -6.03
C ARG A 79 8.30 -11.08 -5.44
N LEU A 80 8.20 -10.56 -4.22
CA LEU A 80 6.91 -10.34 -3.57
C LEU A 80 6.11 -9.25 -4.28
N MET A 81 6.77 -8.16 -4.67
CA MET A 81 6.14 -7.10 -5.46
C MET A 81 5.60 -7.64 -6.78
N ALA A 82 6.40 -8.45 -7.48
CA ALA A 82 6.00 -9.03 -8.77
C ALA A 82 4.76 -9.92 -8.63
N LEU A 83 4.67 -10.72 -7.57
CA LEU A 83 3.49 -11.56 -7.33
C LEU A 83 2.23 -10.72 -7.15
N CYS A 84 2.32 -9.64 -6.36
CA CYS A 84 1.17 -8.75 -6.17
C CYS A 84 0.77 -8.05 -7.47
N GLU A 85 1.76 -7.59 -8.26
CA GLU A 85 1.47 -6.94 -9.53
C GLU A 85 0.80 -7.89 -10.53
N GLN A 86 1.26 -9.12 -10.60
CA GLN A 86 0.68 -10.12 -11.49
C GLN A 86 -0.79 -10.37 -11.14
N GLU A 87 -1.10 -10.52 -9.87
CA GLU A 87 -2.48 -10.71 -9.43
C GLU A 87 -3.33 -9.45 -9.67
N ALA A 88 -2.76 -8.28 -9.41
CA ALA A 88 -3.45 -7.02 -9.67
C ALA A 88 -3.82 -6.87 -11.15
N ILE A 89 -2.90 -7.23 -12.04
CA ILE A 89 -3.16 -7.20 -13.49
C ILE A 89 -4.28 -8.17 -13.85
N LYS A 90 -4.30 -9.36 -13.27
CA LYS A 90 -5.41 -10.32 -13.47
C LYS A 90 -6.74 -9.76 -13.03
N ARG A 91 -6.76 -8.94 -11.98
CA ARG A 91 -7.96 -8.27 -11.49
C ARG A 91 -8.38 -7.06 -12.33
N GLY A 92 -7.61 -6.73 -13.36
CA GLY A 92 -7.88 -5.60 -14.23
C GLY A 92 -7.27 -4.29 -13.78
N CYS A 93 -6.34 -4.32 -12.83
CA CYS A 93 -5.65 -3.10 -12.41
C CYS A 93 -4.73 -2.58 -13.51
N LEU A 94 -4.66 -1.25 -13.62
CA LEU A 94 -3.84 -0.56 -14.61
C LEU A 94 -2.64 0.13 -13.99
N ALA A 95 -2.60 0.24 -12.66
CA ALA A 95 -1.54 0.93 -11.95
C ALA A 95 -1.45 0.44 -10.52
N ALA A 96 -0.30 0.70 -9.90
CA ALA A 96 -0.10 0.53 -8.46
C ALA A 96 0.39 1.85 -7.88
N GLN A 97 0.04 2.10 -6.62
CA GLN A 97 0.50 3.28 -5.92
C GLN A 97 0.90 2.92 -4.49
N LEU A 98 1.81 3.69 -3.94
CA LEU A 98 2.26 3.57 -2.56
C LEU A 98 2.81 4.90 -2.09
N ASP A 99 3.06 5.02 -0.80
CA ASP A 99 3.86 6.12 -0.26
C ASP A 99 4.98 5.55 0.59
N THR A 100 6.09 6.28 0.66
CA THR A 100 7.27 5.85 1.39
C THR A 100 7.98 7.05 2.01
N LEU A 101 8.63 6.82 3.13
CA LEU A 101 9.42 7.85 3.80
C LEU A 101 10.86 7.84 3.28
N SER A 102 11.53 8.99 3.37
CA SER A 102 12.88 9.17 2.84
C SER A 102 13.92 8.18 3.39
N PHE A 103 13.73 7.71 4.64
CA PHE A 103 14.64 6.74 5.25
C PHE A 103 14.25 5.28 4.95
N GLN A 104 13.11 5.04 4.31
CA GLN A 104 12.68 3.68 3.95
C GLN A 104 13.36 3.22 2.65
N ALA A 105 12.65 3.15 1.54
CA ALA A 105 13.26 2.57 0.36
C ALA A 105 12.77 3.19 -0.96
N PRO A 106 12.82 4.54 -1.13
CA PRO A 106 12.36 5.12 -2.39
C PRO A 106 13.15 4.62 -3.59
N ALA A 107 14.45 4.36 -3.43
CA ALA A 107 15.29 3.83 -4.51
C ALA A 107 14.89 2.41 -4.91
N PHE A 108 14.46 1.58 -3.96
CA PHE A 108 13.97 0.24 -4.25
C PHE A 108 12.73 0.31 -5.16
N TYR A 109 11.78 1.19 -4.82
CA TYR A 109 10.56 1.33 -5.62
C TYR A 109 10.85 1.92 -7.00
N ALA A 110 11.79 2.86 -7.10
CA ALA A 110 12.21 3.39 -8.39
C ALA A 110 12.74 2.27 -9.30
N LYS A 111 13.53 1.34 -8.75
CA LYS A 111 14.02 0.19 -9.50
C LYS A 111 12.90 -0.75 -9.93
N GLN A 112 11.79 -0.79 -9.20
CA GLN A 112 10.63 -1.57 -9.57
C GLN A 112 9.77 -0.89 -10.63
N GLY A 113 10.11 0.33 -11.04
CA GLY A 113 9.37 1.07 -12.06
C GLY A 113 8.42 2.12 -11.52
N PHE A 114 8.48 2.40 -10.22
CA PHE A 114 7.65 3.45 -9.63
C PHE A 114 8.28 4.82 -9.84
N GLU A 115 7.45 5.82 -10.05
CA GLU A 115 7.86 7.22 -10.20
C GLU A 115 7.26 8.05 -9.08
N VAL A 116 8.00 9.05 -8.60
CA VAL A 116 7.47 10.01 -7.62
C VAL A 116 6.46 10.91 -8.33
N VAL A 117 5.23 10.92 -7.82
CA VAL A 117 4.15 11.76 -8.36
C VAL A 117 3.78 12.89 -7.42
N GLY A 118 4.36 12.92 -6.24
CA GLY A 118 4.15 13.99 -5.27
C GLY A 118 5.01 13.77 -4.04
N SER A 119 5.18 14.80 -3.24
CA SER A 119 5.95 14.69 -2.01
C SER A 119 5.45 15.68 -0.97
N VAL A 120 5.69 15.34 0.30
CA VAL A 120 5.57 16.26 1.43
C VAL A 120 6.97 16.33 2.05
N SER A 121 7.60 17.47 1.96
CA SER A 121 9.00 17.66 2.38
C SER A 121 9.19 19.00 3.03
N GLY A 122 10.38 19.21 3.63
CA GLY A 122 10.73 20.47 4.23
C GLY A 122 10.07 20.77 5.56
N ILE A 123 9.50 19.77 6.24
CA ILE A 123 8.92 19.94 7.56
C ILE A 123 10.01 19.63 8.60
N PRO A 124 10.43 20.63 9.41
CA PRO A 124 11.49 20.39 10.39
C PRO A 124 11.17 19.25 11.35
N GLY A 125 12.13 18.36 11.53
CA GLY A 125 11.98 17.21 12.43
C GLY A 125 11.18 16.06 11.85
N SER A 126 10.73 16.17 10.59
CA SER A 126 9.93 15.13 9.94
C SER A 126 10.68 14.59 8.73
N PRO A 127 10.67 13.25 8.50
CA PRO A 127 11.19 12.72 7.24
C PRO A 127 10.33 13.17 6.08
N ASP A 128 10.92 13.26 4.90
CA ASP A 128 10.14 13.51 3.68
C ASP A 128 9.31 12.29 3.33
N ARG A 129 8.13 12.52 2.75
CA ARG A 129 7.24 11.47 2.28
C ARG A 129 7.07 11.62 0.77
N TYR A 130 7.24 10.50 0.07
CA TYR A 130 7.07 10.43 -1.38
C TYR A 130 5.86 9.59 -1.72
N PHE A 131 5.02 10.10 -2.62
CA PHE A 131 3.90 9.35 -3.20
C PHE A 131 4.35 8.86 -4.57
N MET A 132 4.26 7.56 -4.79
CA MET A 132 4.82 6.92 -5.98
C MET A 132 3.76 6.11 -6.71
N CYS A 133 3.89 6.05 -8.03
CA CYS A 133 2.95 5.36 -8.90
C CYS A 133 3.71 4.58 -9.97
N LYS A 134 3.21 3.40 -10.27
CA LYS A 134 3.67 2.60 -11.40
C LYS A 134 2.47 2.25 -12.27
N ARG A 135 2.51 2.64 -13.55
CA ARG A 135 1.49 2.24 -14.51
C ARG A 135 1.91 0.93 -15.16
N PHE A 136 0.95 0.01 -15.28
CA PHE A 136 1.20 -1.27 -15.93
C PHE A 136 0.97 -1.13 -17.43
N ASN A 137 1.78 -1.81 -18.22
CA ASN A 137 1.60 -1.86 -19.69
C ASN A 137 1.58 -0.49 -20.36
N CYS A 138 2.53 0.34 -19.97
CA CYS A 138 2.72 1.64 -20.63
C CYS A 138 3.57 1.48 -21.87
#